data_b5d5449ac0e7bc030127631a5fae2bf4
#
_entry.id   b5d5449ac0e7bc030127631a5fae2bf4
#
_cell.length_a   1.000
_cell.length_b   1.000
_cell.length_c   1.000
_cell.angle_alpha   90.00
_cell.angle_beta   90.00
_cell.angle_gamma   90.00
#
_symmetry.space_group_name_H-M   'P 1'
#
loop_
_entity.id
_entity.type
_entity.pdbx_description
1 polymer ?
#
loop_
_entity_poly.entity_id
_entity_poly.type
_entity_poly.pdbx_seq_one_letter_code
_entity_poly.pdbx_strand_id
1 'polypeptide(L)'
;MTRLSWTEDAVGVGKVCERGFTVARDGNMVPGVLWYPTAASAPRPLVLMGHGGGGHKRNERIVMLGRLFAGDYGWYAAAIDGPVHGGRGPVTDASDPAYRQMWQRPEIVQEMIDDWRATLDALSTLRDVDSARVGYYGVSMGTMFGLPYVASDQRVRAAVLGKAGMTGSSVQRSGIDTHFKTFASKVTVPVLFMMQWDDERFERDGQLVLFDRLGTQDKRLHAYPGQHADNAPEAFEVAAAFLKRYLERGEA
;
A
#
# COMPACT_ATOMS: atom_id res chain seq x y z
N MET A 1 -11.91 -4.52 20.23
CA MET A 1 -11.84 -3.08 19.93
C MET A 1 -10.46 -2.75 19.36
N THR A 2 -10.40 -2.08 18.22
CA THR A 2 -9.16 -1.61 17.61
C THR A 2 -8.55 -0.50 18.48
N ARG A 3 -7.29 -0.65 18.87
CA ARG A 3 -6.59 0.34 19.70
C ARG A 3 -5.26 0.72 19.08
N LEU A 4 -5.06 2.03 18.84
CA LEU A 4 -3.78 2.61 18.48
C LEU A 4 -2.91 2.79 19.73
N SER A 5 -1.67 2.36 19.66
CA SER A 5 -0.65 2.63 20.69
C SER A 5 0.62 3.15 20.00
N TRP A 6 1.15 4.27 20.48
CA TRP A 6 2.43 4.77 20.01
C TRP A 6 3.56 3.95 20.62
N THR A 7 4.51 3.51 19.80
CA THR A 7 5.64 2.67 20.22
C THR A 7 6.95 3.45 20.34
N GLU A 8 6.99 4.66 19.79
CA GLU A 8 8.15 5.53 19.74
C GLU A 8 7.73 6.98 19.92
N ASP A 9 8.64 7.83 20.37
CA ASP A 9 8.46 9.27 20.32
C ASP A 9 8.50 9.77 18.87
N ALA A 10 7.85 10.90 18.61
CA ALA A 10 7.88 11.51 17.30
C ALA A 10 9.29 12.07 17.01
N VAL A 11 9.83 11.70 15.84
CA VAL A 11 11.11 12.22 15.36
C VAL A 11 10.85 13.18 14.21
N GLY A 12 11.26 14.45 14.39
CA GLY A 12 11.14 15.48 13.37
C GLY A 12 12.37 15.53 12.47
N VAL A 13 12.15 15.55 11.15
CA VAL A 13 13.19 15.79 10.14
C VAL A 13 12.66 16.84 9.14
N GLY A 14 13.14 18.07 9.26
CA GLY A 14 12.64 19.19 8.45
C GLY A 14 11.16 19.47 8.70
N LYS A 15 10.35 19.36 7.65
CA LYS A 15 8.88 19.58 7.71
C LYS A 15 8.08 18.32 8.08
N VAL A 16 8.73 17.19 8.32
CA VAL A 16 8.08 15.90 8.51
C VAL A 16 8.36 15.37 9.91
N CYS A 17 7.33 14.88 10.58
CA CYS A 17 7.44 14.03 11.75
C CYS A 17 7.22 12.58 11.33
N GLU A 18 7.98 11.67 11.94
CA GLU A 18 7.82 10.22 11.84
C GLU A 18 7.55 9.67 13.24
N ARG A 19 6.58 8.74 13.37
CA ARG A 19 6.27 8.10 14.64
C ARG A 19 5.84 6.65 14.44
N GLY A 20 6.43 5.75 15.20
CA GLY A 20 6.04 4.34 15.24
C GLY A 20 4.74 4.15 16.03
N PHE A 21 3.91 3.22 15.55
CA PHE A 21 2.69 2.81 16.24
C PHE A 21 2.46 1.31 16.16
N THR A 22 1.52 0.83 16.94
CA THR A 22 0.98 -0.52 16.82
C THR A 22 -0.54 -0.46 16.93
N VAL A 23 -1.21 -1.26 16.10
CA VAL A 23 -2.66 -1.47 16.18
C VAL A 23 -2.93 -2.86 16.73
N ALA A 24 -3.69 -2.93 17.82
CA ALA A 24 -4.16 -4.21 18.36
C ALA A 24 -5.46 -4.62 17.64
N ARG A 25 -5.48 -5.84 17.09
CA ARG A 25 -6.64 -6.43 16.41
C ARG A 25 -6.74 -7.91 16.76
N ASP A 26 -7.81 -8.32 17.42
CA ASP A 26 -8.15 -9.73 17.71
C ASP A 26 -6.97 -10.56 18.28
N GLY A 27 -6.22 -9.97 19.21
CA GLY A 27 -5.05 -10.60 19.82
C GLY A 27 -3.75 -10.48 19.00
N ASN A 28 -3.81 -9.99 17.77
CA ASN A 28 -2.66 -9.72 16.94
C ASN A 28 -2.20 -8.27 17.08
N MET A 29 -0.89 -8.06 16.93
CA MET A 29 -0.28 -6.73 16.91
C MET A 29 0.18 -6.39 15.51
N VAL A 30 -0.29 -5.27 14.97
CA VAL A 30 0.06 -4.77 13.64
C VAL A 30 1.00 -3.57 13.78
N PRO A 31 2.32 -3.75 13.65
CA PRO A 31 3.28 -2.67 13.76
C PRO A 31 3.22 -1.76 12.55
N GLY A 32 3.21 -0.45 12.79
CA GLY A 32 3.16 0.56 11.73
C GLY A 32 4.07 1.75 11.99
N VAL A 33 4.12 2.62 11.03
CA VAL A 33 4.79 3.93 11.09
C VAL A 33 3.92 4.97 10.38
N LEU A 34 3.85 6.16 10.97
CA LEU A 34 3.11 7.31 10.48
C LEU A 34 4.08 8.45 10.20
N TRP A 35 4.02 9.01 8.99
CA TRP A 35 4.64 10.28 8.61
C TRP A 35 3.57 11.34 8.51
N TYR A 36 3.86 12.53 9.02
CA TYR A 36 2.92 13.64 9.01
C TYR A 36 3.64 14.99 9.03
N PRO A 37 3.01 16.07 8.53
CA PRO A 37 3.61 17.40 8.55
C PRO A 37 3.78 17.92 9.98
N THR A 38 4.88 18.62 10.27
CA THR A 38 5.13 19.21 11.60
C THR A 38 4.10 20.27 12.00
N ALA A 39 3.39 20.85 11.03
CA ALA A 39 2.33 21.83 11.26
C ALA A 39 1.15 21.50 10.34
N ALA A 40 0.01 21.15 10.91
CA ALA A 40 -1.26 20.99 10.20
C ALA A 40 -2.28 21.94 10.82
N SER A 41 -2.90 22.79 9.99
CA SER A 41 -3.95 23.73 10.42
C SER A 41 -5.37 23.20 10.21
N ALA A 42 -5.51 22.06 9.55
CA ALA A 42 -6.80 21.42 9.24
C ALA A 42 -6.56 19.93 9.00
N PRO A 43 -7.61 19.08 9.05
CA PRO A 43 -7.50 17.67 8.69
C PRO A 43 -6.96 17.47 7.27
N ARG A 44 -6.05 16.51 7.11
CA ARG A 44 -5.31 16.24 5.87
C ARG A 44 -5.61 14.85 5.34
N PRO A 45 -5.49 14.64 4.02
CA PRO A 45 -5.58 13.30 3.42
C PRO A 45 -4.62 12.30 4.08
N LEU A 46 -4.99 11.01 4.02
CA LEU A 46 -4.16 9.90 4.47
C LEU A 46 -3.84 8.98 3.29
N VAL A 47 -2.57 8.62 3.11
CA VAL A 47 -2.14 7.59 2.16
C VAL A 47 -1.65 6.36 2.93
N LEU A 48 -2.29 5.23 2.72
CA LEU A 48 -1.83 3.93 3.22
C LEU A 48 -0.84 3.32 2.23
N MET A 49 0.30 2.82 2.71
CA MET A 49 1.41 2.38 1.86
C MET A 49 1.80 0.93 2.15
N GLY A 50 1.57 0.03 1.17
CA GLY A 50 1.98 -1.37 1.21
C GLY A 50 3.40 -1.56 0.66
N HIS A 51 4.26 -2.23 1.43
CA HIS A 51 5.63 -2.55 1.01
C HIS A 51 5.71 -3.80 0.11
N GLY A 52 6.84 -3.99 -0.59
CA GLY A 52 7.13 -5.18 -1.40
C GLY A 52 7.58 -6.38 -0.57
N GLY A 53 7.67 -7.56 -1.20
CA GLY A 53 7.96 -8.84 -0.53
C GLY A 53 9.36 -8.98 0.08
N GLY A 54 10.29 -8.09 -0.21
CA GLY A 54 11.60 -8.02 0.46
C GLY A 54 11.72 -6.83 1.41
N GLY A 55 10.59 -6.18 1.76
CA GLY A 55 10.61 -4.94 2.53
C GLY A 55 9.89 -5.04 3.87
N HIS A 56 9.72 -3.89 4.49
CA HIS A 56 8.96 -3.67 5.70
C HIS A 56 8.48 -2.21 5.74
N LYS A 57 7.70 -1.83 6.74
CA LYS A 57 7.13 -0.47 6.90
C LYS A 57 8.13 0.69 6.83
N ARG A 58 9.42 0.44 7.06
CA ARG A 58 10.51 1.44 6.99
C ARG A 58 11.57 1.11 5.95
N ASN A 59 11.26 0.33 4.90
CA ASN A 59 12.24 0.21 3.83
C ASN A 59 12.40 1.55 3.10
N GLU A 60 13.51 1.71 2.41
CA GLU A 60 13.92 2.97 1.78
C GLU A 60 12.81 3.60 0.93
N ARG A 61 12.16 2.80 0.08
CA ARG A 61 11.05 3.29 -0.78
C ARG A 61 9.88 3.82 0.03
N ILE A 62 9.48 3.11 1.08
CA ILE A 62 8.35 3.50 1.93
C ILE A 62 8.68 4.77 2.71
N VAL A 63 9.90 4.87 3.26
CA VAL A 63 10.35 6.08 3.95
C VAL A 63 10.37 7.28 3.01
N MET A 64 10.89 7.10 1.78
CA MET A 64 10.92 8.15 0.76
C MET A 64 9.51 8.64 0.41
N LEU A 65 8.57 7.72 0.15
CA LEU A 65 7.17 8.06 -0.12
C LEU A 65 6.49 8.73 1.08
N GLY A 66 6.71 8.22 2.30
CA GLY A 66 6.17 8.83 3.51
C GLY A 66 6.63 10.28 3.69
N ARG A 67 7.91 10.54 3.43
CA ARG A 67 8.48 11.89 3.46
C ARG A 67 7.97 12.77 2.33
N LEU A 68 7.82 12.25 1.12
CA LEU A 68 7.24 12.96 -0.02
C LEU A 68 5.80 13.39 0.30
N PHE A 69 4.94 12.47 0.72
CA PHE A 69 3.54 12.78 1.02
C PHE A 69 3.41 13.75 2.19
N ALA A 70 4.19 13.58 3.26
CA ALA A 70 4.10 14.44 4.42
C ALA A 70 4.78 15.80 4.23
N GLY A 71 5.95 15.84 3.56
CA GLY A 71 6.75 17.05 3.39
C GLY A 71 6.28 17.95 2.27
N ASP A 72 6.00 17.37 1.09
CA ASP A 72 5.72 18.14 -0.12
C ASP A 72 4.22 18.33 -0.36
N TYR A 73 3.40 17.35 0.05
CA TYR A 73 1.94 17.41 -0.09
C TYR A 73 1.23 17.77 1.21
N GLY A 74 1.90 17.70 2.36
CA GLY A 74 1.29 17.99 3.67
C GLY A 74 0.23 16.97 4.08
N TRP A 75 0.32 15.73 3.62
CA TRP A 75 -0.61 14.65 3.93
C TRP A 75 -0.10 13.77 5.08
N TYR A 76 -0.96 12.95 5.62
CA TYR A 76 -0.57 11.82 6.44
C TYR A 76 -0.22 10.64 5.55
N ALA A 77 0.82 9.88 5.89
CA ALA A 77 1.19 8.65 5.20
C ALA A 77 1.50 7.57 6.22
N ALA A 78 0.93 6.38 6.06
CA ALA A 78 1.10 5.29 7.00
C ALA A 78 1.47 3.99 6.29
N ALA A 79 2.40 3.25 6.87
CA ALA A 79 2.75 1.90 6.43
C ALA A 79 2.69 0.93 7.61
N ILE A 80 2.28 -0.31 7.35
CA ILE A 80 2.30 -1.40 8.32
C ILE A 80 3.20 -2.53 7.81
N ASP A 81 3.73 -3.33 8.74
CA ASP A 81 4.43 -4.56 8.35
C ASP A 81 3.43 -5.60 7.85
N GLY A 82 3.72 -6.15 6.70
CA GLY A 82 3.03 -7.33 6.20
C GLY A 82 3.32 -8.56 7.08
N PRO A 83 2.51 -9.62 6.96
CA PRO A 83 2.77 -10.86 7.69
C PRO A 83 4.19 -11.37 7.44
N VAL A 84 4.85 -11.85 8.47
CA VAL A 84 6.24 -12.36 8.52
C VAL A 84 7.34 -11.36 8.16
N HIS A 85 7.02 -10.05 8.05
CA HIS A 85 7.99 -8.99 7.74
C HIS A 85 8.17 -8.03 8.93
N GLY A 86 9.33 -7.39 8.99
CA GLY A 86 9.63 -6.35 9.97
C GLY A 86 9.39 -6.79 11.41
N GLY A 87 8.53 -6.10 12.16
CA GLY A 87 8.17 -6.46 13.53
C GLY A 87 7.30 -7.71 13.66
N ARG A 88 6.89 -8.34 12.54
CA ARG A 88 6.05 -9.57 12.50
C ARG A 88 6.83 -10.82 12.08
N GLY A 89 8.09 -10.69 11.72
CA GLY A 89 8.90 -11.83 11.34
C GLY A 89 10.20 -11.46 10.61
N PRO A 90 11.03 -12.47 10.31
CA PRO A 90 12.39 -12.26 9.87
C PRO A 90 12.55 -12.01 8.36
N VAL A 91 11.48 -12.08 7.56
CA VAL A 91 11.58 -12.03 6.10
C VAL A 91 12.11 -10.68 5.63
N THR A 92 13.22 -10.73 4.89
CA THR A 92 13.85 -9.58 4.22
C THR A 92 14.01 -9.80 2.72
N ASP A 93 13.68 -11.01 2.23
CA ASP A 93 13.75 -11.37 0.81
C ASP A 93 12.59 -12.30 0.43
N ALA A 94 12.02 -12.11 -0.76
CA ALA A 94 10.92 -12.94 -1.25
C ALA A 94 11.31 -14.39 -1.61
N SER A 95 12.60 -14.74 -1.56
CA SER A 95 13.10 -16.12 -1.68
C SER A 95 13.09 -16.89 -0.35
N ASP A 96 12.89 -16.19 0.78
CA ASP A 96 12.83 -16.81 2.11
C ASP A 96 11.72 -17.88 2.19
N PRO A 97 12.01 -19.07 2.75
CA PRO A 97 11.00 -20.11 2.95
C PRO A 97 9.77 -19.62 3.74
N ALA A 98 9.94 -18.76 4.74
CA ALA A 98 8.83 -18.20 5.50
C ALA A 98 7.90 -17.34 4.65
N TYR A 99 8.43 -16.61 3.64
CA TYR A 99 7.62 -15.90 2.66
C TYR A 99 6.73 -16.85 1.84
N ARG A 100 7.29 -17.98 1.40
CA ARG A 100 6.52 -19.01 0.67
C ARG A 100 5.44 -19.63 1.57
N GLN A 101 5.79 -19.98 2.81
CA GLN A 101 4.85 -20.56 3.79
C GLN A 101 3.70 -19.59 4.11
N MET A 102 3.98 -18.28 4.20
CA MET A 102 2.95 -17.27 4.40
C MET A 102 1.85 -17.35 3.33
N TRP A 103 2.22 -17.48 2.04
CA TRP A 103 1.27 -17.58 0.93
C TRP A 103 0.48 -18.90 0.90
N GLN A 104 0.91 -19.93 1.63
CA GLN A 104 0.17 -21.20 1.75
C GLN A 104 -0.96 -21.14 2.77
N ARG A 105 -1.06 -20.04 3.54
CA ARG A 105 -2.12 -19.84 4.53
C ARG A 105 -3.40 -19.34 3.82
N PRO A 106 -4.53 -20.08 3.89
CA PRO A 106 -5.75 -19.71 3.17
C PRO A 106 -6.30 -18.33 3.56
N GLU A 107 -6.13 -17.95 4.82
CA GLU A 107 -6.66 -16.70 5.40
C GLU A 107 -5.75 -15.49 5.19
N ILE A 108 -4.55 -15.64 4.64
CA ILE A 108 -3.52 -14.60 4.65
C ILE A 108 -3.96 -13.28 3.98
N VAL A 109 -4.72 -13.35 2.90
CA VAL A 109 -5.24 -12.17 2.21
C VAL A 109 -6.33 -11.50 3.03
N GLN A 110 -7.24 -12.28 3.65
CA GLN A 110 -8.28 -11.74 4.52
C GLN A 110 -7.67 -11.12 5.78
N GLU A 111 -6.68 -11.77 6.38
CA GLU A 111 -5.93 -11.23 7.53
C GLU A 111 -5.34 -9.85 7.20
N MET A 112 -4.76 -9.68 6.02
CA MET A 112 -4.16 -8.40 5.63
C MET A 112 -5.23 -7.34 5.29
N ILE A 113 -6.38 -7.73 4.73
CA ILE A 113 -7.53 -6.81 4.57
C ILE A 113 -7.96 -6.28 5.95
N ASP A 114 -8.09 -7.15 6.93
CA ASP A 114 -8.53 -6.80 8.28
C ASP A 114 -7.48 -5.95 9.02
N ASP A 115 -6.18 -6.21 8.80
CA ASP A 115 -5.08 -5.40 9.32
C ASP A 115 -5.14 -3.96 8.77
N TRP A 116 -5.39 -3.79 7.47
CA TRP A 116 -5.54 -2.47 6.86
C TRP A 116 -6.79 -1.74 7.34
N ARG A 117 -7.92 -2.44 7.47
CA ARG A 117 -9.16 -1.87 8.03
C ARG A 117 -8.95 -1.38 9.44
N ALA A 118 -8.39 -2.23 10.31
CA ALA A 118 -8.09 -1.87 11.69
C ALA A 118 -7.11 -0.69 11.77
N THR A 119 -6.11 -0.65 10.89
CA THR A 119 -5.16 0.47 10.82
C THR A 119 -5.88 1.77 10.42
N LEU A 120 -6.72 1.72 9.38
CA LEU A 120 -7.49 2.91 8.97
C LEU A 120 -8.46 3.36 10.07
N ASP A 121 -9.16 2.42 10.72
CA ASP A 121 -10.06 2.74 11.85
C ASP A 121 -9.29 3.46 12.96
N ALA A 122 -8.12 2.93 13.33
CA ALA A 122 -7.29 3.50 14.38
C ALA A 122 -6.76 4.90 14.00
N LEU A 123 -6.25 5.07 12.78
CA LEU A 123 -5.71 6.36 12.32
C LEU A 123 -6.82 7.41 12.10
N SER A 124 -8.04 6.98 11.76
CA SER A 124 -9.20 7.87 11.62
C SER A 124 -9.65 8.50 12.95
N THR A 125 -9.16 8.01 14.10
CA THR A 125 -9.41 8.66 15.40
C THR A 125 -8.51 9.88 15.65
N LEU A 126 -7.47 10.05 14.85
CA LEU A 126 -6.58 11.20 14.94
C LEU A 126 -7.29 12.45 14.38
N ARG A 127 -7.35 13.51 15.16
CA ARG A 127 -8.07 14.75 14.83
C ARG A 127 -7.67 15.36 13.47
N ASP A 128 -6.39 15.24 13.13
CA ASP A 128 -5.80 15.91 11.97
C ASP A 128 -5.78 15.00 10.72
N VAL A 129 -6.34 13.79 10.80
CA VAL A 129 -6.51 12.87 9.68
C VAL A 129 -7.92 13.03 9.11
N ASP A 130 -8.01 13.31 7.81
CA ASP A 130 -9.29 13.31 7.09
C ASP A 130 -9.60 11.91 6.54
N SER A 131 -10.43 11.18 7.26
CA SER A 131 -10.84 9.82 6.89
C SER A 131 -11.76 9.75 5.66
N ALA A 132 -12.24 10.86 5.14
CA ALA A 132 -12.98 10.93 3.87
C ALA A 132 -12.06 11.02 2.64
N ARG A 133 -10.76 11.31 2.84
CA ARG A 133 -9.75 11.48 1.80
C ARG A 133 -8.60 10.49 1.98
N VAL A 134 -8.87 9.21 1.74
CA VAL A 134 -7.90 8.12 1.90
C VAL A 134 -7.43 7.61 0.55
N GLY A 135 -6.12 7.57 0.34
CA GLY A 135 -5.46 6.94 -0.80
C GLY A 135 -4.75 5.65 -0.41
N TYR A 136 -4.49 4.81 -1.39
CA TYR A 136 -3.65 3.63 -1.23
C TYR A 136 -2.49 3.65 -2.24
N TYR A 137 -1.29 3.29 -1.80
CA TYR A 137 -0.14 3.02 -2.63
C TYR A 137 0.41 1.64 -2.31
N GLY A 138 0.62 0.81 -3.31
CA GLY A 138 1.31 -0.47 -3.11
C GLY A 138 1.65 -1.13 -4.42
N VAL A 139 2.91 -1.56 -4.57
CA VAL A 139 3.41 -2.29 -5.74
C VAL A 139 3.95 -3.66 -5.33
N SER A 140 3.95 -4.63 -6.24
CA SER A 140 4.38 -6.01 -5.94
C SER A 140 3.50 -6.62 -4.83
N MET A 141 4.09 -7.12 -3.75
CA MET A 141 3.34 -7.61 -2.60
C MET A 141 2.35 -6.55 -2.06
N GLY A 142 2.72 -5.25 -2.13
CA GLY A 142 1.81 -4.17 -1.79
C GLY A 142 0.54 -4.14 -2.65
N THR A 143 0.62 -4.57 -3.93
CA THR A 143 -0.57 -4.79 -4.77
C THR A 143 -1.26 -6.12 -4.42
N MET A 144 -0.49 -7.18 -4.16
CA MET A 144 -1.07 -8.51 -3.88
C MET A 144 -2.01 -8.46 -2.67
N PHE A 145 -1.67 -7.71 -1.64
CA PHE A 145 -2.54 -7.44 -0.49
C PHE A 145 -3.44 -6.21 -0.66
N GLY A 146 -2.93 -5.18 -1.34
CA GLY A 146 -3.63 -3.90 -1.47
C GLY A 146 -4.83 -3.94 -2.39
N LEU A 147 -4.78 -4.68 -3.50
CA LEU A 147 -5.92 -4.78 -4.42
C LEU A 147 -7.14 -5.39 -3.73
N PRO A 148 -7.04 -6.54 -3.01
CA PRO A 148 -8.14 -7.06 -2.22
C PRO A 148 -8.64 -6.09 -1.14
N TYR A 149 -7.74 -5.37 -0.47
CA TYR A 149 -8.12 -4.36 0.52
C TYR A 149 -8.91 -3.22 -0.11
N VAL A 150 -8.39 -2.60 -1.17
CA VAL A 150 -9.05 -1.49 -1.91
C VAL A 150 -10.42 -1.92 -2.43
N ALA A 151 -10.54 -3.14 -2.92
CA ALA A 151 -11.82 -3.70 -3.36
C ALA A 151 -12.84 -3.90 -2.22
N SER A 152 -12.37 -3.93 -0.98
CA SER A 152 -13.15 -4.30 0.20
C SER A 152 -13.42 -3.14 1.16
N ASP A 153 -12.82 -1.97 0.95
CA ASP A 153 -12.98 -0.80 1.82
C ASP A 153 -13.33 0.45 1.00
N GLN A 154 -14.59 0.88 1.10
CA GLN A 154 -15.13 2.02 0.32
C GLN A 154 -14.59 3.40 0.75
N ARG A 155 -13.81 3.47 1.84
CA ARG A 155 -13.18 4.71 2.29
C ARG A 155 -11.97 5.10 1.43
N VAL A 156 -11.38 4.14 0.72
CA VAL A 156 -10.31 4.42 -0.25
C VAL A 156 -10.89 5.17 -1.45
N ARG A 157 -10.31 6.30 -1.81
CA ARG A 157 -10.80 7.18 -2.88
C ARG A 157 -10.01 7.04 -4.18
N ALA A 158 -8.77 6.62 -4.11
CA ALA A 158 -7.91 6.33 -5.27
C ALA A 158 -6.79 5.37 -4.87
N ALA A 159 -6.28 4.61 -5.82
CA ALA A 159 -5.18 3.67 -5.56
C ALA A 159 -4.10 3.73 -6.63
N VAL A 160 -2.85 3.61 -6.19
CA VAL A 160 -1.70 3.29 -7.02
C VAL A 160 -1.34 1.84 -6.77
N LEU A 161 -1.50 1.02 -7.79
CA LEU A 161 -1.26 -0.43 -7.78
C LEU A 161 -0.26 -0.77 -8.88
N GLY A 162 0.26 -1.98 -8.90
CA GLY A 162 1.07 -2.45 -10.02
C GLY A 162 2.18 -3.42 -9.64
N LYS A 163 3.07 -3.69 -10.60
CA LYS A 163 4.11 -4.73 -10.49
C LYS A 163 3.52 -6.04 -9.97
N ALA A 164 2.34 -6.40 -10.48
CA ALA A 164 1.59 -7.60 -10.15
C ALA A 164 0.74 -8.01 -11.35
N GLY A 165 0.44 -9.28 -11.49
CA GLY A 165 -0.25 -9.81 -12.67
C GLY A 165 -0.91 -11.15 -12.41
N MET A 166 -1.58 -11.65 -13.44
CA MET A 166 -2.31 -12.92 -13.41
C MET A 166 -1.41 -14.13 -13.68
N THR A 167 -0.20 -13.90 -14.20
CA THR A 167 0.78 -14.94 -14.54
C THR A 167 2.20 -14.52 -14.12
N GLY A 168 3.10 -15.49 -14.07
CA GLY A 168 4.51 -15.31 -13.71
C GLY A 168 4.93 -16.12 -12.49
N SER A 169 6.25 -16.12 -12.20
CA SER A 169 6.84 -16.91 -11.13
C SER A 169 6.32 -16.56 -9.73
N SER A 170 5.97 -15.30 -9.50
CA SER A 170 5.39 -14.87 -8.24
C SER A 170 3.96 -15.37 -8.06
N VAL A 171 3.18 -15.45 -9.14
CA VAL A 171 1.83 -16.03 -9.13
C VAL A 171 1.89 -17.52 -8.82
N GLN A 172 2.79 -18.26 -9.50
CA GLN A 172 2.98 -19.69 -9.26
C GLN A 172 3.34 -20.02 -7.81
N ARG A 173 4.09 -19.13 -7.15
CA ARG A 173 4.50 -19.31 -5.75
C ARG A 173 3.42 -18.95 -4.74
N SER A 174 2.59 -17.97 -5.04
CA SER A 174 1.63 -17.38 -4.09
C SER A 174 0.18 -17.80 -4.31
N GLY A 175 -0.20 -18.20 -5.54
CA GLY A 175 -1.60 -18.45 -5.92
C GLY A 175 -2.48 -17.19 -5.92
N ILE A 176 -1.86 -15.99 -5.95
CA ILE A 176 -2.56 -14.70 -5.80
C ILE A 176 -3.58 -14.43 -6.91
N ASP A 177 -3.42 -15.05 -8.09
CA ASP A 177 -4.36 -14.92 -9.20
C ASP A 177 -5.80 -15.30 -8.82
N THR A 178 -5.98 -16.25 -7.92
CA THR A 178 -7.29 -16.64 -7.39
C THR A 178 -7.97 -15.48 -6.67
N HIS A 179 -7.21 -14.74 -5.86
CA HIS A 179 -7.69 -13.54 -5.18
C HIS A 179 -7.91 -12.39 -6.17
N PHE A 180 -7.02 -12.19 -7.14
CA PHE A 180 -7.23 -11.19 -8.18
C PHE A 180 -8.48 -11.45 -9.03
N LYS A 181 -8.78 -12.71 -9.36
CA LYS A 181 -10.04 -13.08 -10.03
C LYS A 181 -11.27 -12.67 -9.21
N THR A 182 -11.18 -12.76 -7.89
CA THR A 182 -12.28 -12.46 -6.96
C THR A 182 -12.47 -10.96 -6.74
N PHE A 183 -11.36 -10.20 -6.66
CA PHE A 183 -11.37 -8.83 -6.18
C PHE A 183 -11.17 -7.76 -7.27
N ALA A 184 -10.49 -8.05 -8.39
CA ALA A 184 -10.12 -7.02 -9.36
C ALA A 184 -11.34 -6.25 -9.92
N SER A 185 -12.42 -6.96 -10.29
CA SER A 185 -13.65 -6.34 -10.80
C SER A 185 -14.41 -5.50 -9.76
N LYS A 186 -14.09 -5.66 -8.47
CA LYS A 186 -14.67 -4.90 -7.37
C LYS A 186 -13.89 -3.63 -7.03
N VAL A 187 -12.72 -3.42 -7.63
CA VAL A 187 -11.97 -2.17 -7.53
C VAL A 187 -12.66 -1.14 -8.43
N THR A 188 -13.45 -0.27 -7.86
CA THR A 188 -14.25 0.73 -8.57
C THR A 188 -13.71 2.16 -8.44
N VAL A 189 -12.73 2.36 -7.58
CA VAL A 189 -12.06 3.65 -7.41
C VAL A 189 -11.05 3.91 -8.54
N PRO A 190 -10.70 5.18 -8.82
CA PRO A 190 -9.63 5.49 -9.77
C PRO A 190 -8.31 4.77 -9.46
N VAL A 191 -7.68 4.20 -10.48
CA VAL A 191 -6.43 3.44 -10.34
C VAL A 191 -5.36 3.95 -11.30
N LEU A 192 -4.17 4.23 -10.76
CA LEU A 192 -2.93 4.24 -11.52
C LEU A 192 -2.26 2.87 -11.38
N PHE A 193 -2.15 2.14 -12.48
CA PHE A 193 -1.47 0.85 -12.52
C PHE A 193 -0.07 1.02 -13.11
N MET A 194 0.96 0.68 -12.34
CA MET A 194 2.36 0.82 -12.72
C MET A 194 2.95 -0.56 -13.05
N MET A 195 3.65 -0.69 -14.16
CA MET A 195 4.31 -1.94 -14.53
C MET A 195 5.76 -1.71 -14.98
N GLN A 196 6.59 -2.72 -14.82
CA GLN A 196 7.89 -2.80 -15.48
C GLN A 196 7.76 -3.61 -16.76
N TRP A 197 8.41 -3.12 -17.83
CA TRP A 197 8.26 -3.71 -19.15
C TRP A 197 8.92 -5.09 -19.25
N ASP A 198 10.01 -5.31 -18.52
CA ASP A 198 10.79 -6.55 -18.52
C ASP A 198 10.72 -7.26 -17.14
N ASP A 199 9.57 -7.16 -16.47
CA ASP A 199 9.34 -7.77 -15.15
C ASP A 199 9.50 -9.30 -15.23
N GLU A 200 10.50 -9.83 -14.54
CA GLU A 200 10.84 -11.26 -14.52
C GLU A 200 10.00 -12.06 -13.51
N ARG A 201 9.18 -11.38 -12.70
CA ARG A 201 8.34 -11.98 -11.67
C ARG A 201 6.87 -12.06 -12.05
N PHE A 202 6.38 -11.05 -12.75
CA PHE A 202 5.03 -10.99 -13.27
C PHE A 202 5.09 -10.74 -14.78
N GLU A 203 4.67 -11.72 -15.55
CA GLU A 203 4.67 -11.64 -17.00
C GLU A 203 3.88 -10.42 -17.50
N ARG A 204 4.37 -9.77 -18.54
CA ARG A 204 3.76 -8.58 -19.13
C ARG A 204 2.28 -8.77 -19.43
N ASP A 205 1.94 -9.84 -20.13
CA ASP A 205 0.55 -10.13 -20.51
C ASP A 205 -0.32 -10.37 -19.26
N GLY A 206 0.24 -11.01 -18.23
CA GLY A 206 -0.44 -11.19 -16.96
C GLY A 206 -0.73 -9.89 -16.24
N GLN A 207 0.16 -8.90 -16.32
CA GLN A 207 -0.06 -7.57 -15.77
C GLN A 207 -1.15 -6.82 -16.55
N LEU A 208 -1.14 -6.88 -17.88
CA LEU A 208 -2.18 -6.29 -18.73
C LEU A 208 -3.56 -6.94 -18.47
N VAL A 209 -3.61 -8.26 -18.33
CA VAL A 209 -4.86 -8.97 -17.98
C VAL A 209 -5.39 -8.53 -16.63
N LEU A 210 -4.52 -8.32 -15.62
CA LEU A 210 -4.95 -7.80 -14.32
C LEU A 210 -5.49 -6.37 -14.44
N PHE A 211 -4.79 -5.50 -15.16
CA PHE A 211 -5.23 -4.14 -15.43
C PHE A 211 -6.61 -4.11 -16.09
N ASP A 212 -6.83 -4.93 -17.11
CA ASP A 212 -8.12 -4.98 -17.81
C ASP A 212 -9.27 -5.43 -16.91
N ARG A 213 -8.99 -6.33 -15.94
CA ARG A 213 -9.97 -6.84 -14.99
C ARG A 213 -10.40 -5.84 -13.91
N LEU A 214 -9.68 -4.73 -13.71
CA LEU A 214 -10.09 -3.70 -12.74
C LEU A 214 -11.44 -3.13 -13.13
N GLY A 215 -12.39 -3.11 -12.17
CA GLY A 215 -13.79 -2.70 -12.40
C GLY A 215 -13.98 -1.21 -12.66
N THR A 216 -13.01 -0.39 -12.32
CA THR A 216 -13.06 1.05 -12.58
C THR A 216 -12.88 1.39 -14.06
N GLN A 217 -13.56 2.43 -14.53
CA GLN A 217 -13.32 3.02 -15.85
C GLN A 217 -12.22 4.10 -15.81
N ASP A 218 -11.99 4.72 -14.65
CA ASP A 218 -10.89 5.70 -14.47
C ASP A 218 -9.62 4.95 -14.05
N LYS A 219 -9.03 4.23 -15.01
CA LYS A 219 -7.77 3.52 -14.82
C LYS A 219 -6.73 3.95 -15.83
N ARG A 220 -5.49 4.09 -15.38
CA ARG A 220 -4.34 4.49 -16.18
C ARG A 220 -3.24 3.49 -16.03
N LEU A 221 -2.59 3.15 -17.13
CA LEU A 221 -1.43 2.28 -17.17
C LEU A 221 -0.17 3.11 -17.46
N HIS A 222 0.82 3.00 -16.57
CA HIS A 222 2.15 3.53 -16.79
C HIS A 222 3.16 2.38 -16.81
N ALA A 223 3.80 2.19 -17.95
CA ALA A 223 4.83 1.19 -18.15
C ALA A 223 6.22 1.85 -18.17
N TYR A 224 7.12 1.32 -17.37
CA TYR A 224 8.50 1.78 -17.26
C TYR A 224 9.45 0.70 -17.78
N PRO A 225 10.59 1.07 -18.38
CA PRO A 225 11.61 0.08 -18.76
C PRO A 225 12.22 -0.58 -17.52
N GLY A 226 12.75 -1.79 -17.70
CA GLY A 226 13.52 -2.50 -16.68
C GLY A 226 12.78 -3.65 -16.01
N GLN A 227 13.46 -4.27 -15.05
CA GLN A 227 13.03 -5.45 -14.31
C GLN A 227 12.17 -5.11 -13.10
N HIS A 228 11.66 -6.14 -12.41
CA HIS A 228 10.76 -5.98 -11.27
C HIS A 228 11.27 -5.04 -10.17
N ALA A 229 12.56 -5.12 -9.85
CA ALA A 229 13.16 -4.30 -8.79
C ALA A 229 13.37 -2.83 -9.20
N ASP A 230 13.47 -2.56 -10.51
CA ASP A 230 13.78 -1.23 -11.01
C ASP A 230 12.66 -0.23 -10.72
N ASN A 231 13.06 1.01 -10.48
CA ASN A 231 12.13 2.11 -10.24
C ASN A 231 12.59 3.32 -11.04
N ALA A 232 11.76 3.78 -11.94
CA ALA A 232 11.95 5.07 -12.57
C ALA A 232 11.77 6.17 -11.52
N PRO A 233 12.71 7.11 -11.37
CA PRO A 233 12.62 8.18 -10.36
C PRO A 233 11.30 8.97 -10.46
N GLU A 234 10.84 9.24 -11.67
CA GLU A 234 9.59 9.94 -11.95
C GLU A 234 8.33 9.17 -11.54
N ALA A 235 8.43 7.86 -11.32
CA ALA A 235 7.28 7.02 -10.97
C ALA A 235 6.63 7.47 -9.64
N PHE A 236 7.41 7.99 -8.71
CA PHE A 236 6.93 8.46 -7.41
C PHE A 236 6.17 9.77 -7.52
N GLU A 237 6.68 10.70 -8.35
CA GLU A 237 6.00 11.96 -8.63
C GLU A 237 4.68 11.74 -9.39
N VAL A 238 4.68 10.82 -10.35
CA VAL A 238 3.47 10.44 -11.09
C VAL A 238 2.44 9.83 -10.15
N ALA A 239 2.86 8.96 -9.23
CA ALA A 239 1.98 8.37 -8.22
C ALA A 239 1.37 9.45 -7.29
N ALA A 240 2.20 10.37 -6.80
CA ALA A 240 1.76 11.45 -5.94
C ALA A 240 0.81 12.41 -6.66
N ALA A 241 1.13 12.82 -7.89
CA ALA A 241 0.27 13.68 -8.71
C ALA A 241 -1.08 13.01 -9.03
N PHE A 242 -1.07 11.70 -9.27
CA PHE A 242 -2.30 10.93 -9.45
C PHE A 242 -3.17 10.95 -8.19
N LEU A 243 -2.62 10.62 -7.03
CA LEU A 243 -3.37 10.63 -5.76
C LEU A 243 -3.88 12.03 -5.44
N LYS A 244 -3.07 13.08 -5.67
CA LYS A 244 -3.45 14.47 -5.46
C LYS A 244 -4.75 14.82 -6.17
N ARG A 245 -4.91 14.37 -7.40
CA ARG A 245 -6.12 14.64 -8.20
C ARG A 245 -7.41 14.21 -7.53
N TYR A 246 -7.38 13.15 -6.69
CA TYR A 246 -8.58 12.59 -6.06
C TYR A 246 -8.68 12.89 -4.56
N LEU A 247 -7.55 13.21 -3.92
CA LEU A 247 -7.53 13.48 -2.48
C LEU A 247 -7.65 14.99 -2.16
N GLU A 248 -7.31 15.88 -3.11
CA GLU A 248 -7.39 17.34 -2.91
C GLU A 248 -8.55 18.00 -3.69
N ARG A 249 -9.28 17.28 -4.52
CA ARG A 249 -10.50 17.84 -5.09
C ARG A 249 -11.49 18.09 -3.96
N GLY A 250 -11.64 19.35 -3.57
CA GLY A 250 -12.78 19.80 -2.83
C GLY A 250 -14.05 19.41 -3.61
N GLU A 251 -15.11 19.12 -2.90
CA GLU A 251 -16.45 18.97 -3.47
C GLU A 251 -16.71 20.20 -4.36
N ALA A 252 -16.88 19.94 -5.67
CA ALA A 252 -17.35 20.95 -6.60
C ALA A 252 -18.87 20.99 -6.52
#